data_23b38486ef1963b3aeb9de3e0f16cb3a
#
_entry.id   23b38486ef1963b3aeb9de3e0f16cb3a
#
_cell.length_a   1.000
_cell.length_b   1.000
_cell.length_c   1.000
_cell.angle_alpha   90.00
_cell.angle_beta   90.00
_cell.angle_gamma   90.00
#
_symmetry.space_group_name_H-M   'P 1'
#
loop_
_entity.id
_entity.type
_entity.pdbx_description
1 polymer ?
#
loop_
_entity_poly.entity_id
_entity_poly.type
_entity_poly.pdbx_seq_one_letter_code
_entity_poly.pdbx_strand_id
1 'polypeptide(L)'
;MLATASKRPRLAGALGLCAAIALGGAASAVPPMRLSKMTFVSSEGAFTELTVEADSGLVDTQSNRAQLESVHALWAATDGQNSLDVVCERGEFDLATNNFVALGRVRGVLGDGRRFESPWMRYDHSKGVAYTDAPVEIVDQGRTLRGGGFRYAVRTGKLRLTAGASVVEKP
;
A
#
# COMPACT_ATOMS: atom_id res chain seq x y z
N MET A 1 -48.54 79.82 -13.34
CA MET A 1 -49.43 79.59 -12.21
C MET A 1 -48.85 78.42 -11.34
N LEU A 2 -48.62 78.80 -10.12
CA LEU A 2 -48.43 77.97 -8.91
C LEU A 2 -47.37 76.86 -8.88
N ALA A 3 -46.34 77.22 -8.14
CA ALA A 3 -45.39 76.34 -7.49
C ALA A 3 -46.04 75.49 -6.38
N THR A 4 -45.54 74.28 -6.18
CA THR A 4 -45.64 73.66 -4.88
C THR A 4 -44.39 72.86 -4.60
N ALA A 5 -43.62 73.33 -3.68
CA ALA A 5 -42.44 72.66 -3.07
C ALA A 5 -42.88 71.51 -2.18
N SER A 6 -42.26 70.35 -2.30
CA SER A 6 -42.40 69.27 -1.34
C SER A 6 -41.02 68.88 -0.77
N LYS A 7 -40.97 68.94 0.54
CA LYS A 7 -39.91 68.80 1.52
C LYS A 7 -39.48 67.35 1.67
N ARG A 8 -38.21 67.07 1.53
CA ARG A 8 -37.63 65.73 1.78
C ARG A 8 -37.31 65.57 3.26
N PRO A 9 -37.67 64.46 3.92
CA PRO A 9 -37.07 64.10 5.17
C PRO A 9 -35.80 63.26 4.95
N ARG A 10 -34.75 63.65 5.65
CA ARG A 10 -33.50 62.83 5.79
C ARG A 10 -33.79 61.72 6.77
N LEU A 11 -33.68 60.45 6.35
CA LEU A 11 -33.57 59.28 7.23
C LEU A 11 -32.12 58.87 7.29
N ALA A 12 -31.61 58.88 8.54
CA ALA A 12 -30.28 58.40 8.90
C ALA A 12 -30.22 56.85 8.75
N GLY A 13 -29.30 56.40 7.96
CA GLY A 13 -29.02 54.98 7.83
C GLY A 13 -28.13 54.49 8.96
N ALA A 14 -28.62 53.54 9.72
CA ALA A 14 -27.82 52.79 10.67
C ALA A 14 -26.97 51.76 9.89
N LEU A 15 -25.64 51.89 10.00
CA LEU A 15 -24.70 50.84 9.57
C LEU A 15 -24.82 49.66 10.52
N GLY A 16 -25.46 48.59 10.06
CA GLY A 16 -25.40 47.28 10.72
C GLY A 16 -24.12 46.56 10.34
N LEU A 17 -23.17 46.50 11.29
CA LEU A 17 -21.93 45.71 11.17
C LEU A 17 -22.28 44.23 11.40
N CYS A 18 -22.50 43.46 10.32
CA CYS A 18 -22.60 42.00 10.40
C CYS A 18 -21.23 41.42 10.60
N ALA A 19 -20.84 41.12 11.84
CA ALA A 19 -19.68 40.30 12.16
C ALA A 19 -20.00 38.84 11.76
N ALA A 20 -19.49 38.40 10.63
CA ALA A 20 -19.51 36.99 10.23
C ALA A 20 -18.50 36.23 11.11
N ILE A 21 -18.99 35.54 12.12
CA ILE A 21 -18.18 34.58 12.90
C ILE A 21 -17.97 33.36 12.01
N ALA A 22 -16.82 33.27 11.35
CA ALA A 22 -16.36 32.06 10.71
C ALA A 22 -16.00 31.05 11.79
N LEU A 23 -16.92 30.13 12.14
CA LEU A 23 -16.60 28.93 12.88
C LEU A 23 -15.75 28.04 11.98
N GLY A 24 -14.44 28.27 11.99
CA GLY A 24 -13.47 27.33 11.45
C GLY A 24 -13.48 26.08 12.31
N GLY A 25 -14.26 25.08 11.89
CA GLY A 25 -14.18 23.74 12.46
C GLY A 25 -12.79 23.19 12.19
N ALA A 26 -11.92 23.19 13.20
CA ALA A 26 -10.68 22.46 13.18
C ALA A 26 -11.06 20.96 13.05
N ALA A 27 -10.87 20.39 11.87
CA ALA A 27 -10.95 18.93 11.70
C ALA A 27 -9.89 18.33 12.61
N SER A 28 -10.30 17.69 13.71
CA SER A 28 -9.39 16.98 14.61
C SER A 28 -8.79 15.83 13.84
N ALA A 29 -7.55 15.97 13.41
CA ALA A 29 -6.80 14.88 12.79
C ALA A 29 -6.65 13.76 13.84
N VAL A 30 -7.19 12.59 13.55
CA VAL A 30 -6.98 11.40 14.37
C VAL A 30 -5.51 11.01 14.23
N PRO A 31 -4.73 10.95 15.33
CA PRO A 31 -3.31 10.62 15.23
C PRO A 31 -3.14 9.16 14.78
N PRO A 32 -2.05 8.84 14.07
CA PRO A 32 -1.71 7.46 13.71
C PRO A 32 -1.59 6.58 14.95
N MET A 33 -2.10 5.36 14.86
CA MET A 33 -2.15 4.40 15.96
C MET A 33 -0.94 3.46 15.87
N ARG A 34 -0.15 3.40 16.96
CA ARG A 34 0.94 2.42 17.07
C ARG A 34 0.39 1.12 17.63
N LEU A 35 0.67 0.02 16.94
CA LEU A 35 0.24 -1.33 17.31
C LEU A 35 1.45 -2.25 17.39
N SER A 36 1.31 -3.32 18.18
CA SER A 36 2.30 -4.41 18.30
C SER A 36 1.62 -5.75 18.03
N LYS A 37 2.36 -6.69 17.39
CA LYS A 37 1.86 -8.02 17.04
C LYS A 37 0.57 -7.95 16.23
N MET A 38 0.68 -7.46 15.00
CA MET A 38 -0.45 -7.24 14.11
C MET A 38 -0.57 -8.36 13.08
N THR A 39 -1.80 -8.69 12.74
CA THR A 39 -2.11 -9.56 11.61
C THR A 39 -3.23 -8.91 10.79
N PHE A 40 -2.94 -8.68 9.52
CA PHE A 40 -3.95 -8.28 8.53
C PHE A 40 -4.30 -9.51 7.69
N VAL A 41 -5.59 -9.75 7.51
CA VAL A 41 -6.08 -10.82 6.65
C VAL A 41 -7.01 -10.20 5.62
N SER A 42 -6.74 -10.46 4.35
CA SER A 42 -7.61 -10.08 3.24
C SER A 42 -7.88 -11.29 2.36
N SER A 43 -9.16 -11.56 2.13
CA SER A 43 -9.62 -12.58 1.19
C SER A 43 -10.55 -11.93 0.18
N GLU A 44 -10.26 -12.07 -1.10
CA GLU A 44 -11.11 -11.58 -2.18
C GLU A 44 -11.60 -12.75 -3.03
N GLY A 45 -12.88 -13.11 -2.81
CA GLY A 45 -13.51 -14.22 -3.51
C GLY A 45 -12.90 -15.59 -3.15
N ALA A 46 -12.93 -16.51 -4.11
CA ALA A 46 -12.46 -17.89 -3.91
C ALA A 46 -10.97 -18.10 -4.22
N PHE A 47 -10.14 -17.06 -4.47
CA PHE A 47 -8.90 -17.29 -5.20
C PHE A 47 -7.59 -16.90 -4.52
N THR A 48 -7.56 -15.97 -3.59
CA THR A 48 -6.29 -15.58 -2.93
C THR A 48 -6.55 -15.02 -1.55
N GLU A 49 -5.91 -15.59 -0.57
CA GLU A 49 -5.85 -15.06 0.78
C GLU A 49 -4.50 -14.40 1.00
N LEU A 50 -4.51 -13.17 1.50
CA LEU A 50 -3.33 -12.46 1.93
C LEU A 50 -3.34 -12.36 3.45
N THR A 51 -2.31 -12.88 4.08
CA THR A 51 -2.03 -12.69 5.49
C THR A 51 -0.75 -11.88 5.63
N VAL A 52 -0.79 -10.77 6.36
CA VAL A 52 0.38 -9.94 6.67
C VAL A 52 0.52 -9.86 8.17
N GLU A 53 1.62 -10.40 8.69
CA GLU A 53 2.00 -10.33 10.10
C GLU A 53 3.14 -9.34 10.28
N ALA A 54 3.14 -8.58 11.38
CA ALA A 54 4.19 -7.64 11.72
C ALA A 54 4.41 -7.56 13.23
N ASP A 55 5.67 -7.39 13.64
CA ASP A 55 6.01 -7.21 15.05
C ASP A 55 5.51 -5.88 15.60
N SER A 56 5.56 -4.83 14.79
CA SER A 56 5.01 -3.52 15.13
C SER A 56 4.61 -2.74 13.88
N GLY A 57 3.80 -1.71 14.07
CA GLY A 57 3.44 -0.82 12.98
C GLY A 57 2.72 0.42 13.42
N LEU A 58 2.62 1.35 12.49
CA LEU A 58 1.91 2.60 12.59
C LEU A 58 0.77 2.59 11.59
N VAL A 59 -0.46 2.61 12.08
CA VAL A 59 -1.68 2.61 11.26
C VAL A 59 -2.25 4.01 11.22
N ASP A 60 -2.35 4.57 10.04
CA ASP A 60 -3.03 5.82 9.75
C ASP A 60 -4.33 5.53 9.01
N THR A 61 -5.44 5.67 9.71
CA THR A 61 -6.77 5.40 9.16
C THR A 61 -7.26 6.53 8.24
N GLN A 62 -6.68 7.72 8.32
CA GLN A 62 -7.04 8.83 7.43
C GLN A 62 -6.47 8.63 6.02
N SER A 63 -5.21 8.18 5.94
CA SER A 63 -4.56 7.86 4.66
C SER A 63 -4.77 6.40 4.22
N ASN A 64 -5.44 5.58 5.01
CA ASN A 64 -5.60 4.13 4.79
C ASN A 64 -4.26 3.42 4.60
N ARG A 65 -3.24 3.76 5.39
CA ARG A 65 -1.90 3.18 5.29
C ARG A 65 -1.42 2.62 6.61
N ALA A 66 -0.73 1.50 6.52
CA ALA A 66 0.03 0.94 7.63
C ALA A 66 1.51 0.84 7.25
N GLN A 67 2.37 1.37 8.11
CA GLN A 67 3.82 1.17 8.04
C GLN A 67 4.17 0.07 9.05
N LEU A 68 4.86 -0.96 8.59
CA LEU A 68 5.06 -2.20 9.32
C LEU A 68 6.56 -2.49 9.48
N GLU A 69 6.92 -3.14 10.59
CA GLU A 69 8.29 -3.58 10.89
C GLU A 69 8.34 -5.07 11.19
N SER A 70 9.39 -5.74 10.73
CA SER A 70 9.59 -7.19 10.84
C SER A 70 8.40 -7.95 10.27
N VAL A 71 8.24 -7.89 8.97
CA VAL A 71 7.04 -8.34 8.27
C VAL A 71 7.21 -9.73 7.70
N HIS A 72 6.17 -10.54 7.87
CA HIS A 72 5.93 -11.79 7.16
C HIS A 72 4.59 -11.69 6.42
N ALA A 73 4.63 -11.83 5.10
CA ALA A 73 3.45 -11.75 4.24
C ALA A 73 3.30 -13.04 3.43
N LEU A 74 2.14 -13.65 3.51
CA LEU A 74 1.79 -14.88 2.82
C LEU A 74 0.60 -14.64 1.89
N TRP A 75 0.78 -14.93 0.62
CA TRP A 75 -0.29 -15.05 -0.37
C TRP A 75 -0.51 -16.52 -0.66
N ALA A 76 -1.68 -17.02 -0.36
CA ALA A 76 -2.08 -18.38 -0.65
C ALA A 76 -3.17 -18.39 -1.72
N ALA A 77 -2.99 -19.16 -2.78
CA ALA A 77 -4.10 -19.45 -3.68
C ALA A 77 -5.03 -20.50 -3.04
N THR A 78 -6.32 -20.43 -3.34
CA THR A 78 -7.33 -21.31 -2.75
C THR A 78 -7.12 -22.79 -3.10
N ASP A 79 -6.39 -23.07 -4.17
CA ASP A 79 -5.98 -24.42 -4.55
C ASP A 79 -4.78 -24.97 -3.75
N GLY A 80 -4.17 -24.13 -2.91
CA GLY A 80 -3.02 -24.49 -2.07
C GLY A 80 -1.72 -24.76 -2.86
N GLN A 81 -1.75 -24.67 -4.19
CA GLN A 81 -0.59 -25.03 -5.04
C GLN A 81 0.28 -23.81 -5.38
N ASN A 82 -0.35 -22.64 -5.51
CA ASN A 82 0.36 -21.42 -5.84
C ASN A 82 0.38 -20.52 -4.61
N SER A 83 1.55 -20.17 -4.15
CA SER A 83 1.73 -19.30 -3.00
C SER A 83 2.91 -18.37 -3.21
N LEU A 84 2.98 -17.35 -2.39
CA LEU A 84 4.13 -16.47 -2.28
C LEU A 84 4.31 -16.16 -0.80
N ASP A 85 5.42 -16.58 -0.25
CA ASP A 85 5.81 -16.32 1.14
C ASP A 85 6.96 -15.30 1.13
N VAL A 86 6.83 -14.21 1.88
CA VAL A 86 7.78 -13.10 1.87
C VAL A 86 8.08 -12.63 3.29
N VAL A 87 9.36 -12.50 3.61
CA VAL A 87 9.83 -11.83 4.82
C VAL A 87 10.64 -10.60 4.44
N CYS A 88 10.46 -9.51 5.18
CA CYS A 88 11.18 -8.26 4.98
C CYS A 88 11.32 -7.45 6.26
N GLU A 89 12.24 -6.49 6.25
CA GLU A 89 12.50 -5.64 7.41
C GLU A 89 11.36 -4.64 7.64
N ARG A 90 10.80 -4.10 6.57
CA ARG A 90 9.71 -3.11 6.60
C ARG A 90 8.67 -3.39 5.54
N GLY A 91 7.44 -3.01 5.81
CA GLY A 91 6.34 -3.11 4.87
C GLY A 91 5.49 -1.84 4.86
N GLU A 92 4.92 -1.55 3.72
CA GLU A 92 3.84 -0.57 3.59
C GLU A 92 2.61 -1.29 3.06
N PHE A 93 1.52 -1.21 3.80
CA PHE A 93 0.25 -1.85 3.43
C PHE A 93 -0.82 -0.78 3.21
N ASP A 94 -1.44 -0.81 2.05
CA ASP A 94 -2.58 0.04 1.72
C ASP A 94 -3.87 -0.71 2.08
N LEU A 95 -4.55 -0.21 3.13
CA LEU A 95 -5.75 -0.82 3.70
C LEU A 95 -6.97 -0.73 2.78
N ALA A 96 -6.97 0.22 1.83
CA ALA A 96 -8.09 0.41 0.91
C ALA A 96 -7.98 -0.49 -0.33
N THR A 97 -6.76 -0.76 -0.79
CA THR A 97 -6.50 -1.50 -2.04
C THR A 97 -5.88 -2.87 -1.82
N ASN A 98 -5.50 -3.22 -0.59
CA ASN A 98 -4.74 -4.41 -0.23
C ASN A 98 -3.38 -4.53 -0.98
N ASN A 99 -2.86 -3.41 -1.48
CA ASN A 99 -1.54 -3.39 -2.07
C ASN A 99 -0.47 -3.40 -0.98
N PHE A 100 0.63 -4.10 -1.26
CA PHE A 100 1.72 -4.24 -0.31
C PHE A 100 3.06 -3.92 -0.95
N VAL A 101 3.91 -3.23 -0.20
CA VAL A 101 5.31 -2.97 -0.58
C VAL A 101 6.21 -3.54 0.51
N ALA A 102 7.06 -4.49 0.14
CA ALA A 102 8.12 -5.02 0.98
C ALA A 102 9.42 -4.25 0.74
N LEU A 103 10.09 -3.85 1.81
CA LEU A 103 11.28 -3.02 1.79
C LEU A 103 12.37 -3.59 2.71
N GLY A 104 13.61 -3.47 2.28
CA GLY A 104 14.78 -3.88 3.06
C GLY A 104 14.91 -5.39 3.16
N ARG A 105 15.93 -5.93 2.51
CA ARG A 105 16.28 -7.37 2.50
C ARG A 105 15.07 -8.28 2.33
N VAL A 106 14.35 -8.08 1.22
CA VAL A 106 13.18 -8.89 0.89
C VAL A 106 13.63 -10.28 0.46
N ARG A 107 13.18 -11.30 1.18
CA ARG A 107 13.40 -12.71 0.85
C ARG A 107 12.06 -13.40 0.72
N GLY A 108 11.93 -14.29 -0.25
CA GLY A 108 10.68 -15.02 -0.39
C GLY A 108 10.85 -16.40 -0.99
N VAL A 109 9.76 -17.16 -0.87
CA VAL A 109 9.61 -18.50 -1.44
C VAL A 109 8.40 -18.46 -2.36
N LEU A 110 8.59 -18.89 -3.60
CA LEU A 110 7.51 -19.05 -4.59
C LEU A 110 6.82 -20.39 -4.38
N GLY A 111 5.59 -20.53 -4.88
CA GLY A 111 4.80 -21.75 -4.72
C GLY A 111 5.45 -23.04 -5.26
N ASP A 112 6.39 -22.92 -6.17
CA ASP A 112 7.19 -24.03 -6.69
C ASP A 112 8.48 -24.32 -5.89
N GLY A 113 8.68 -23.64 -4.75
CA GLY A 113 9.82 -23.82 -3.86
C GLY A 113 11.07 -23.02 -4.21
N ARG A 114 11.08 -22.27 -5.30
CA ARG A 114 12.18 -21.36 -5.62
C ARG A 114 12.24 -20.23 -4.60
N ARG A 115 13.46 -19.86 -4.22
CA ARG A 115 13.71 -18.77 -3.28
C ARG A 115 14.23 -17.55 -4.03
N PHE A 116 13.82 -16.36 -3.61
CA PHE A 116 14.35 -15.14 -4.18
C PHE A 116 14.80 -14.15 -3.10
N GLU A 117 15.72 -13.26 -3.50
CA GLU A 117 16.16 -12.13 -2.69
C GLU A 117 16.20 -10.86 -3.57
N SER A 118 15.70 -9.73 -3.01
CA SER A 118 15.67 -8.44 -3.68
C SER A 118 15.65 -7.30 -2.64
N PRO A 119 16.12 -6.10 -2.95
CA PRO A 119 16.04 -4.94 -2.05
C PRO A 119 14.60 -4.51 -1.73
N TRP A 120 13.66 -4.70 -2.66
CA TRP A 120 12.26 -4.39 -2.48
C TRP A 120 11.37 -5.21 -3.43
N MET A 121 10.09 -5.30 -3.08
CA MET A 121 9.06 -5.94 -3.91
C MET A 121 7.72 -5.22 -3.70
N ARG A 122 6.91 -5.13 -4.73
CA ARG A 122 5.52 -4.68 -4.65
C ARG A 122 4.58 -5.79 -5.06
N TYR A 123 3.47 -5.91 -4.34
CA TYR A 123 2.32 -6.72 -4.71
C TYR A 123 1.16 -5.82 -5.12
N ASP A 124 0.66 -6.00 -6.33
CA ASP A 124 -0.56 -5.38 -6.85
C ASP A 124 -1.71 -6.37 -6.67
N HIS A 125 -2.55 -6.11 -5.69
CA HIS A 125 -3.65 -7.00 -5.32
C HIS A 125 -4.65 -7.18 -6.46
N SER A 126 -5.02 -6.10 -7.14
CA SER A 126 -6.00 -6.12 -8.23
C SER A 126 -5.56 -7.00 -9.41
N LYS A 127 -4.26 -7.09 -9.64
CA LYS A 127 -3.67 -7.93 -10.70
C LYS A 127 -3.21 -9.29 -10.22
N GLY A 128 -3.08 -9.50 -8.89
CA GLY A 128 -2.52 -10.71 -8.31
C GLY A 128 -1.05 -10.94 -8.70
N VAL A 129 -0.27 -9.85 -8.81
CA VAL A 129 1.12 -9.89 -9.31
C VAL A 129 2.07 -9.27 -8.30
N ALA A 130 3.09 -10.05 -7.91
CA ALA A 130 4.26 -9.53 -7.20
C ALA A 130 5.35 -9.17 -8.22
N TYR A 131 6.03 -8.04 -8.01
CA TYR A 131 7.08 -7.58 -8.92
C TYR A 131 8.11 -6.70 -8.24
N THR A 132 9.29 -6.66 -8.84
CA THR A 132 10.34 -5.67 -8.59
C THR A 132 11.02 -5.31 -9.91
N ASP A 133 11.57 -4.10 -10.00
CA ASP A 133 12.49 -3.68 -11.05
C ASP A 133 13.91 -3.46 -10.50
N ALA A 134 14.17 -3.94 -9.27
CA ALA A 134 15.50 -4.00 -8.69
C ALA A 134 16.18 -5.34 -8.98
N PRO A 135 17.52 -5.42 -8.85
CA PRO A 135 18.23 -6.67 -8.99
C PRO A 135 17.66 -7.77 -8.13
N VAL A 136 17.48 -8.94 -8.70
CA VAL A 136 16.97 -10.13 -8.02
C VAL A 136 17.88 -11.33 -8.24
N GLU A 137 18.07 -12.10 -7.17
CA GLU A 137 18.66 -13.42 -7.23
C GLU A 137 17.57 -14.46 -6.91
N ILE A 138 17.47 -15.50 -7.75
CA ILE A 138 16.53 -16.60 -7.55
C ILE A 138 17.34 -17.89 -7.51
N VAL A 139 17.14 -18.67 -6.45
CA VAL A 139 17.77 -19.98 -6.29
C VAL A 139 16.75 -21.06 -6.64
N ASP A 140 17.10 -21.88 -7.60
CA ASP A 140 16.34 -23.02 -8.10
C ASP A 140 17.23 -24.26 -8.14
N GLN A 141 16.98 -25.27 -7.30
CA GLN A 141 17.69 -26.55 -7.28
C GLN A 141 19.23 -26.42 -7.34
N GLY A 142 19.80 -25.45 -6.62
CA GLY A 142 21.25 -25.21 -6.59
C GLY A 142 21.78 -24.30 -7.71
N ARG A 143 20.95 -23.90 -8.66
CA ARG A 143 21.27 -22.88 -9.67
C ARG A 143 20.84 -21.51 -9.19
N THR A 144 21.62 -20.50 -9.49
CA THR A 144 21.27 -19.12 -9.22
C THR A 144 20.94 -18.39 -10.52
N LEU A 145 19.71 -17.90 -10.61
CA LEU A 145 19.24 -17.03 -11.68
C LEU A 145 19.36 -15.58 -11.21
N ARG A 146 19.93 -14.71 -12.00
CA ARG A 146 20.02 -13.27 -11.72
C ARG A 146 19.28 -12.48 -12.79
N GLY A 147 18.54 -11.46 -12.38
CA GLY A 147 17.83 -10.55 -13.28
C GLY A 147 17.82 -9.14 -12.73
N GLY A 148 17.51 -8.17 -13.61
CA GLY A 148 17.30 -6.78 -13.20
C GLY A 148 15.94 -6.54 -12.57
N GLY A 149 15.10 -7.56 -12.51
CA GLY A 149 13.79 -7.55 -11.90
C GLY A 149 13.01 -8.83 -12.14
N PHE A 150 11.83 -8.97 -11.52
CA PHE A 150 10.92 -10.09 -11.79
C PHE A 150 9.45 -9.66 -11.77
N ARG A 151 8.61 -10.50 -12.35
CA ARG A 151 7.16 -10.50 -12.18
C ARG A 151 6.70 -11.91 -11.88
N TYR A 152 5.90 -12.06 -10.84
CA TYR A 152 5.32 -13.33 -10.41
C TYR A 152 3.81 -13.21 -10.28
N ALA A 153 3.08 -13.97 -11.09
CA ALA A 153 1.63 -14.04 -11.01
C ALA A 153 1.24 -15.10 -9.98
N VAL A 154 0.80 -14.69 -8.80
CA VAL A 154 0.54 -15.57 -7.66
C VAL A 154 -0.49 -16.65 -7.99
N ARG A 155 -1.57 -16.28 -8.71
CA ARG A 155 -2.63 -17.23 -9.07
C ARG A 155 -2.22 -18.35 -10.03
N THR A 156 -1.19 -18.11 -10.84
CA THR A 156 -0.78 -19.07 -11.88
C THR A 156 0.62 -19.63 -11.66
N GLY A 157 1.33 -19.19 -10.61
CA GLY A 157 2.72 -19.55 -10.36
C GLY A 157 3.72 -19.11 -11.43
N LYS A 158 3.27 -18.27 -12.39
CA LYS A 158 4.12 -17.87 -13.52
C LYS A 158 5.13 -16.81 -13.12
N LEU A 159 6.41 -17.18 -13.17
CA LEU A 159 7.54 -16.29 -12.97
C LEU A 159 8.13 -15.82 -14.31
N ARG A 160 8.49 -14.55 -14.38
CA ARG A 160 9.22 -13.94 -15.49
C ARG A 160 10.30 -13.01 -14.94
N LEU A 161 11.56 -13.24 -15.33
CA LEU A 161 12.64 -12.29 -15.10
C LEU A 161 12.58 -11.16 -16.13
N THR A 162 12.96 -9.96 -15.71
CA THR A 162 12.98 -8.73 -16.53
C THR A 162 14.38 -8.13 -16.52
N ALA A 163 14.65 -7.27 -17.53
CA ALA A 163 15.91 -6.55 -17.66
C ALA A 163 17.19 -7.43 -17.68
N GLY A 164 17.17 -8.45 -18.56
CA GLY A 164 18.26 -9.40 -18.70
C GLY A 164 18.19 -10.52 -17.66
N ALA A 165 18.55 -11.73 -18.04
CA ALA A 165 18.64 -12.87 -17.16
C ALA A 165 19.95 -13.61 -17.42
N SER A 166 20.64 -14.01 -16.35
CA SER A 166 21.83 -14.87 -16.39
C SER A 166 21.65 -16.04 -15.43
N VAL A 167 22.24 -17.16 -15.77
CA VAL A 167 22.25 -18.38 -14.95
C VAL A 167 23.69 -18.62 -14.49
N VAL A 168 23.86 -18.81 -13.20
CA VAL A 168 25.15 -19.20 -12.62
C VAL A 168 24.97 -20.59 -12.00
N GLU A 169 25.66 -21.57 -12.53
CA GLU A 169 25.76 -22.89 -11.90
C GLU A 169 26.89 -22.84 -10.87
N LYS A 170 26.60 -23.33 -9.67
CA LYS A 170 27.64 -23.49 -8.66
C LYS A 170 28.38 -24.80 -8.98
N PRO A 171 29.74 -24.79 -9.12
CA PRO A 171 30.51 -25.99 -9.35
C PRO A 171 30.38 -26.98 -8.20
#